data_b7e044fa9215770e3d57ea8b9ca56e46
#
_entry.id   b7e044fa9215770e3d57ea8b9ca56e46
#
_cell.length_a   1.000
_cell.length_b   1.000
_cell.length_c   1.000
_cell.angle_alpha   90.00
_cell.angle_beta   90.00
_cell.angle_gamma   90.00
#
_symmetry.space_group_name_H-M   'P 1'
#
loop_
_entity.id
_entity.type
_entity.pdbx_description
1 polymer ?
#
loop_
_entity_poly.entity_id
_entity_poly.type
_entity_poly.pdbx_seq_one_letter_code
_entity_poly.pdbx_strand_id
1 'polypeptide(L)'
;AAVSARGVAAAIVEDSTASYIFYFKKDGESLGINIKMLLSGDGYPVDIALSPDGKQIVMSIMYMKNGALKNKVAFYDFSEIGKNVNNRFIAAFEEEFDDKMVGRVRYLNDQTVCAFSDKGLTFISVKNVIPDTNVIYVPVEEEIRSICYSDKYAAVIVDSTSGSPYRLDVYNTDGKKVTSIDFDYAYTGALIDGDRLILYNEESCRVYNLDGHEKFNGQFDYSVSLVRAGKNRTNSLITAGSEVMKEINLR
;
A
#
# COMPACT_ATOMS: atom_id res chain seq x y z
N ALA A 1 7.07 -8.72 3.65
CA ALA A 1 6.97 -9.51 2.42
C ALA A 1 5.90 -8.95 1.49
N ALA A 2 6.06 -9.17 0.19
CA ALA A 2 5.11 -8.76 -0.85
C ALA A 2 4.87 -9.91 -1.83
N VAL A 3 3.67 -9.94 -2.43
CA VAL A 3 3.29 -10.91 -3.46
C VAL A 3 2.64 -10.15 -4.62
N SER A 4 3.08 -10.43 -5.85
CA SER A 4 2.52 -9.83 -7.07
C SER A 4 1.22 -10.53 -7.50
N ALA A 5 0.46 -9.90 -8.40
CA ALA A 5 -0.73 -10.51 -9.01
C ALA A 5 -0.42 -11.81 -9.79
N ARG A 6 0.82 -12.01 -10.24
CA ARG A 6 1.29 -13.22 -10.93
C ARG A 6 1.87 -14.28 -10.00
N GLY A 7 1.82 -14.08 -8.68
CA GLY A 7 2.30 -15.05 -7.69
C GLY A 7 3.82 -15.04 -7.47
N VAL A 8 4.51 -14.02 -7.96
CA VAL A 8 5.91 -13.76 -7.60
C VAL A 8 5.94 -13.15 -6.19
N ALA A 9 6.86 -13.60 -5.35
CA ALA A 9 7.00 -13.10 -3.98
C ALA A 9 8.37 -12.48 -3.73
N ALA A 10 8.42 -11.48 -2.85
CA ALA A 10 9.65 -10.93 -2.31
C ALA A 10 9.54 -10.80 -0.80
N ALA A 11 10.66 -11.05 -0.11
CA ALA A 11 10.73 -10.97 1.34
C ALA A 11 11.99 -10.24 1.79
N ILE A 12 11.85 -9.44 2.83
CA ILE A 12 12.96 -8.86 3.57
C ILE A 12 13.30 -9.86 4.70
N VAL A 13 14.56 -10.26 4.77
CA VAL A 13 15.12 -11.08 5.86
C VAL A 13 16.32 -10.33 6.43
N GLU A 14 16.49 -10.35 7.71
CA GLU A 14 17.46 -9.52 8.41
C GLU A 14 18.39 -10.37 9.30
N ASP A 15 19.63 -9.95 9.39
CA ASP A 15 20.55 -10.33 10.45
C ASP A 15 21.04 -9.08 11.22
N SER A 16 22.02 -9.25 12.11
CA SER A 16 22.52 -8.14 12.94
C SER A 16 23.29 -7.06 12.15
N THR A 17 23.62 -7.27 10.89
CA THR A 17 24.50 -6.40 10.09
C THR A 17 23.90 -5.95 8.77
N ALA A 18 22.95 -6.70 8.24
CA ALA A 18 22.40 -6.47 6.90
C ALA A 18 20.94 -6.93 6.77
N SER A 19 20.26 -6.33 5.83
CA SER A 19 18.96 -6.80 5.31
C SER A 19 19.17 -7.44 3.94
N TYR A 20 18.44 -8.52 3.69
CA TYR A 20 18.50 -9.30 2.45
C TYR A 20 17.14 -9.32 1.81
N ILE A 21 17.06 -9.02 0.51
CA ILE A 21 15.83 -9.11 -0.27
C ILE A 21 15.88 -10.41 -1.06
N PHE A 22 15.00 -11.34 -0.70
CA PHE A 22 14.77 -12.58 -1.42
C PHE A 22 13.65 -12.42 -2.42
N TYR A 23 13.84 -12.98 -3.61
CA TYR A 23 12.88 -12.95 -4.68
C TYR A 23 12.57 -14.38 -5.14
N PHE A 24 11.30 -14.75 -5.19
CA PHE A 24 10.82 -16.10 -5.49
C PHE A 24 9.89 -16.09 -6.68
N LYS A 25 10.06 -17.05 -7.58
CA LYS A 25 9.12 -17.31 -8.67
C LYS A 25 7.79 -17.85 -8.12
N LYS A 26 6.79 -17.90 -9.00
CA LYS A 26 5.46 -18.42 -8.70
C LYS A 26 5.45 -19.86 -8.14
N ASP A 27 6.40 -20.69 -8.54
CA ASP A 27 6.58 -22.07 -8.08
C ASP A 27 7.34 -22.18 -6.75
N GLY A 28 7.74 -21.06 -6.18
CA GLY A 28 8.52 -20.98 -4.94
C GLY A 28 10.04 -21.13 -5.15
N GLU A 29 10.50 -21.33 -6.40
CA GLU A 29 11.93 -21.35 -6.67
C GLU A 29 12.54 -19.98 -6.38
N SER A 30 13.58 -19.94 -5.54
CA SER A 30 14.39 -18.75 -5.33
C SER A 30 15.21 -18.47 -6.59
N LEU A 31 15.19 -17.23 -7.06
CA LEU A 31 16.05 -16.83 -8.18
C LEU A 31 17.52 -16.69 -7.79
N GLY A 32 17.90 -17.05 -6.55
CA GLY A 32 19.26 -16.91 -6.03
C GLY A 32 19.74 -15.46 -6.01
N ILE A 33 18.85 -14.50 -6.16
CA ILE A 33 19.18 -13.09 -6.30
C ILE A 33 18.74 -12.41 -5.02
N ASN A 34 19.73 -12.10 -4.21
CA ASN A 34 19.54 -11.36 -2.99
C ASN A 34 20.11 -9.96 -3.19
N ILE A 35 19.31 -8.95 -2.96
CA ILE A 35 19.83 -7.61 -2.72
C ILE A 35 20.30 -7.64 -1.26
N LYS A 36 21.59 -7.40 -1.03
CA LYS A 36 22.14 -7.22 0.31
C LYS A 36 22.27 -5.73 0.57
N MET A 37 21.71 -5.28 1.66
CA MET A 37 21.80 -3.90 2.13
C MET A 37 22.51 -3.89 3.48
N LEU A 38 23.65 -3.18 3.56
CA LEU A 38 24.35 -2.98 4.82
C LEU A 38 23.68 -1.88 5.63
N LEU A 39 23.28 -2.16 6.86
CA LEU A 39 22.60 -1.20 7.73
C LEU A 39 23.42 0.09 7.95
N SER A 40 24.75 -0.02 7.93
CA SER A 40 25.66 1.11 8.13
C SER A 40 25.81 2.04 6.91
N GLY A 41 25.43 1.61 5.70
CA GLY A 41 25.65 2.37 4.47
C GLY A 41 24.39 2.50 3.61
N ASP A 42 23.73 1.40 3.33
CA ASP A 42 22.60 1.36 2.40
C ASP A 42 21.27 1.75 3.06
N GLY A 43 21.21 1.55 4.40
CA GLY A 43 20.01 1.80 5.20
C GLY A 43 19.18 0.55 5.45
N TYR A 44 18.02 0.77 6.05
CA TYR A 44 17.10 -0.25 6.54
C TYR A 44 15.81 -0.25 5.70
N PRO A 45 15.45 -1.35 5.01
CA PRO A 45 14.22 -1.43 4.25
C PRO A 45 13.00 -1.54 5.18
N VAL A 46 12.12 -0.55 5.13
CA VAL A 46 10.92 -0.46 5.96
C VAL A 46 9.76 -1.24 5.35
N ASP A 47 9.56 -1.08 4.04
CA ASP A 47 8.48 -1.74 3.31
C ASP A 47 8.91 -2.06 1.87
N ILE A 48 8.27 -3.07 1.30
CA ILE A 48 8.55 -3.57 -0.05
C ILE A 48 7.24 -3.85 -0.79
N ALA A 49 7.18 -3.50 -2.07
CA ALA A 49 6.08 -3.89 -2.96
C ALA A 49 6.61 -4.37 -4.30
N LEU A 50 5.89 -5.32 -4.90
CA LEU A 50 6.11 -5.83 -6.26
C LEU A 50 5.15 -5.18 -7.24
N SER A 51 5.63 -4.91 -8.45
CA SER A 51 4.74 -4.57 -9.57
C SER A 51 3.74 -5.72 -9.82
N PRO A 52 2.55 -5.45 -10.38
CA PRO A 52 1.56 -6.50 -10.67
C PRO A 52 2.10 -7.66 -11.50
N ASP A 53 3.00 -7.39 -12.44
CA ASP A 53 3.67 -8.40 -13.27
C ASP A 53 4.84 -9.12 -12.56
N GLY A 54 5.23 -8.65 -11.38
CA GLY A 54 6.28 -9.21 -10.54
C GLY A 54 7.71 -8.89 -11.01
N LYS A 55 7.91 -8.00 -11.96
CA LYS A 55 9.23 -7.71 -12.53
C LYS A 55 9.98 -6.59 -11.83
N GLN A 56 9.30 -5.78 -11.05
CA GLN A 56 9.88 -4.66 -10.34
C GLN A 56 9.62 -4.75 -8.84
N ILE A 57 10.56 -4.22 -8.09
CA ILE A 57 10.44 -3.99 -6.66
C ILE A 57 10.56 -2.50 -6.41
N VAL A 58 9.70 -1.95 -5.58
CA VAL A 58 9.85 -0.66 -4.92
C VAL A 58 10.02 -0.88 -3.43
N MET A 59 10.95 -0.14 -2.82
CA MET A 59 11.21 -0.20 -1.38
C MET A 59 11.21 1.19 -0.76
N SER A 60 10.64 1.30 0.43
CA SER A 60 10.93 2.40 1.36
C SER A 60 12.16 2.02 2.18
N ILE A 61 13.14 2.89 2.25
CA ILE A 61 14.41 2.66 2.93
C ILE A 61 14.70 3.82 3.87
N MET A 62 14.93 3.50 5.13
CA MET A 62 15.34 4.43 6.16
C MET A 62 16.87 4.39 6.32
N TYR A 63 17.53 5.54 6.35
CA TYR A 63 18.98 5.62 6.42
C TYR A 63 19.46 6.84 7.21
N MET A 64 20.72 6.82 7.64
CA MET A 64 21.34 7.94 8.33
C MET A 64 22.16 8.80 7.37
N LYS A 65 21.95 10.12 7.38
CA LYS A 65 22.71 11.09 6.61
C LYS A 65 23.04 12.30 7.50
N ASN A 66 24.32 12.55 7.70
CA ASN A 66 24.81 13.66 8.55
C ASN A 66 24.21 13.69 9.97
N GLY A 67 24.07 12.51 10.58
CA GLY A 67 23.50 12.35 11.92
C GLY A 67 21.97 12.49 12.01
N ALA A 68 21.28 12.68 10.90
CA ALA A 68 19.82 12.74 10.83
C ALA A 68 19.26 11.47 10.17
N LEU A 69 18.09 11.03 10.69
CA LEU A 69 17.34 9.95 10.08
C LEU A 69 16.61 10.48 8.85
N LYS A 70 16.81 9.81 7.72
CA LYS A 70 16.24 10.14 6.40
C LYS A 70 15.49 8.95 5.83
N ASN A 71 14.67 9.21 4.84
CA ASN A 71 13.95 8.18 4.11
C ASN A 71 14.15 8.36 2.60
N LYS A 72 14.11 7.25 1.86
CA LYS A 72 14.13 7.24 0.40
C LYS A 72 13.22 6.16 -0.14
N VAL A 73 12.74 6.33 -1.36
CA VAL A 73 11.99 5.32 -2.12
C VAL A 73 12.86 4.89 -3.29
N ALA A 74 13.19 3.60 -3.36
CA ALA A 74 14.10 3.03 -4.36
C ALA A 74 13.42 1.97 -5.22
N PHE A 75 13.77 1.94 -6.51
CA PHE A 75 13.22 1.04 -7.53
C PHE A 75 14.29 0.09 -8.04
N TYR A 76 13.90 -1.18 -8.24
CA TYR A 76 14.76 -2.26 -8.72
C TYR A 76 14.07 -3.08 -9.80
N ASP A 77 14.83 -3.48 -10.84
CA ASP A 77 14.38 -4.29 -11.97
C ASP A 77 14.77 -5.76 -11.83
N PHE A 78 13.80 -6.64 -11.86
CA PHE A 78 13.94 -8.10 -11.83
C PHE A 78 13.42 -8.76 -13.12
N SER A 79 13.21 -7.99 -14.20
CA SER A 79 12.68 -8.49 -15.47
C SER A 79 13.59 -9.50 -16.17
N GLU A 80 14.92 -9.42 -15.93
CA GLU A 80 15.91 -10.30 -16.55
C GLU A 80 16.61 -11.17 -15.51
N ILE A 81 16.64 -12.49 -15.80
CA ILE A 81 17.39 -13.48 -15.01
C ILE A 81 18.89 -13.29 -15.30
N GLY A 82 19.73 -13.31 -14.27
CA GLY A 82 21.18 -13.25 -14.42
C GLY A 82 21.80 -11.84 -14.43
N LYS A 83 21.02 -10.77 -14.34
CA LYS A 83 21.57 -9.45 -14.05
C LYS A 83 22.30 -9.46 -12.72
N ASN A 84 23.49 -8.86 -12.68
CA ASN A 84 24.21 -8.62 -11.43
C ASN A 84 23.36 -7.75 -10.49
N VAL A 85 23.43 -7.99 -9.19
CA VAL A 85 22.68 -7.24 -8.15
C VAL A 85 22.85 -5.73 -8.32
N ASN A 86 24.06 -5.26 -8.63
CA ASN A 86 24.37 -3.84 -8.85
C ASN A 86 23.68 -3.23 -10.09
N ASN A 87 23.26 -4.07 -11.04
CA ASN A 87 22.59 -3.63 -12.27
C ASN A 87 21.06 -3.68 -12.17
N ARG A 88 20.51 -4.02 -11.00
CA ARG A 88 19.07 -4.06 -10.77
C ARG A 88 18.52 -2.73 -10.26
N PHE A 89 19.36 -1.94 -9.62
CA PHE A 89 18.99 -0.60 -9.19
C PHE A 89 18.61 0.27 -10.39
N ILE A 90 17.46 0.95 -10.30
CA ILE A 90 16.96 1.85 -11.34
C ILE A 90 17.11 3.29 -10.89
N ALA A 91 16.49 3.65 -9.78
CA ALA A 91 16.45 5.01 -9.27
C ALA A 91 16.14 5.03 -7.77
N ALA A 92 16.51 6.10 -7.10
CA ALA A 92 16.06 6.42 -5.76
C ALA A 92 15.64 7.89 -5.68
N PHE A 93 14.54 8.11 -4.96
CA PHE A 93 14.01 9.42 -4.62
C PHE A 93 14.41 9.71 -3.17
N GLU A 94 15.33 10.62 -2.96
CA GLU A 94 15.83 11.01 -1.64
C GLU A 94 15.30 12.39 -1.24
N GLU A 95 15.37 13.38 -2.14
CA GLU A 95 14.98 14.77 -1.85
C GLU A 95 13.49 14.89 -1.60
N GLU A 96 12.69 14.14 -2.33
CA GLU A 96 11.22 14.13 -2.20
C GLU A 96 10.73 13.58 -0.86
N PHE A 97 11.61 12.84 -0.15
CA PHE A 97 11.30 12.19 1.11
C PHE A 97 12.21 12.60 2.27
N ASP A 98 13.01 13.66 2.09
CA ASP A 98 14.04 14.07 3.05
C ASP A 98 13.48 14.40 4.45
N ASP A 99 12.26 14.90 4.50
CA ASP A 99 11.54 15.29 5.72
C ASP A 99 10.32 14.41 6.05
N LYS A 100 10.17 13.25 5.39
CA LYS A 100 9.01 12.37 5.49
C LYS A 100 9.42 10.95 5.90
N MET A 101 8.57 10.31 6.68
CA MET A 101 8.72 8.89 7.03
C MET A 101 7.75 8.05 6.22
N VAL A 102 8.26 7.35 5.20
CA VAL A 102 7.45 6.48 4.34
C VAL A 102 7.29 5.12 5.00
N GLY A 103 6.16 4.89 5.62
CA GLY A 103 5.83 3.62 6.28
C GLY A 103 5.34 2.54 5.31
N ARG A 104 4.87 2.93 4.11
CA ARG A 104 4.27 2.00 3.15
C ARG A 104 4.51 2.45 1.72
N VAL A 105 4.85 1.49 0.85
CA VAL A 105 4.89 1.69 -0.61
C VAL A 105 4.03 0.65 -1.31
N ARG A 106 3.29 1.05 -2.36
CA ARG A 106 2.43 0.13 -3.12
C ARG A 106 2.40 0.47 -4.59
N TYR A 107 2.53 -0.55 -5.44
CA TYR A 107 2.06 -0.45 -6.81
C TYR A 107 0.53 -0.43 -6.78
N LEU A 108 -0.08 0.66 -7.21
CA LEU A 108 -1.53 0.69 -7.45
C LEU A 108 -1.86 -0.10 -8.71
N ASN A 109 -1.08 0.11 -9.76
CA ASN A 109 -1.14 -0.62 -11.03
C ASN A 109 0.26 -0.68 -11.67
N ASP A 110 0.37 -1.15 -12.94
CA ASP A 110 1.65 -1.26 -13.63
C ASP A 110 2.35 0.07 -13.91
N GLN A 111 1.63 1.20 -13.75
CA GLN A 111 2.10 2.54 -14.13
C GLN A 111 2.23 3.51 -12.96
N THR A 112 1.77 3.15 -11.77
CA THR A 112 1.74 4.07 -10.63
C THR A 112 2.10 3.39 -9.33
N VAL A 113 3.07 3.96 -8.65
CA VAL A 113 3.40 3.66 -7.25
C VAL A 113 2.87 4.78 -6.36
N CYS A 114 2.29 4.42 -5.23
CA CYS A 114 1.96 5.33 -4.15
C CYS A 114 2.85 5.04 -2.94
N ALA A 115 3.53 6.07 -2.45
CA ALA A 115 4.24 6.08 -1.18
C ALA A 115 3.39 6.80 -0.13
N PHE A 116 3.09 6.12 0.97
CA PHE A 116 2.32 6.64 2.10
C PHE A 116 3.30 7.03 3.20
N SER A 117 3.35 8.32 3.50
CA SER A 117 4.19 8.87 4.55
C SER A 117 3.36 9.45 5.69
N ASP A 118 4.03 9.80 6.78
CA ASP A 118 3.46 10.52 7.92
C ASP A 118 2.90 11.90 7.55
N LYS A 119 3.31 12.47 6.40
CA LYS A 119 2.90 13.80 5.93
C LYS A 119 2.02 13.77 4.67
N GLY A 120 1.61 12.60 4.21
CA GLY A 120 0.74 12.47 3.03
C GLY A 120 1.12 11.38 2.05
N LEU A 121 0.66 11.54 0.82
CA LEU A 121 0.83 10.58 -0.25
C LEU A 121 1.73 11.15 -1.35
N THR A 122 2.61 10.30 -1.90
CA THR A 122 3.40 10.66 -3.08
C THR A 122 3.14 9.64 -4.18
N PHE A 123 2.64 10.10 -5.33
CA PHE A 123 2.40 9.28 -6.51
C PHE A 123 3.59 9.41 -7.46
N ILE A 124 4.12 8.27 -7.88
CA ILE A 124 5.28 8.16 -8.77
C ILE A 124 4.83 7.40 -10.01
N SER A 125 4.84 8.05 -11.17
CA SER A 125 4.54 7.40 -12.44
C SER A 125 5.71 6.51 -12.88
N VAL A 126 5.38 5.32 -13.43
CA VAL A 126 6.38 4.37 -13.93
C VAL A 126 6.07 4.06 -15.39
N LYS A 127 7.03 4.29 -16.30
CA LYS A 127 6.91 3.98 -17.73
C LYS A 127 8.06 3.07 -18.15
N ASN A 128 7.72 1.91 -18.72
CA ASN A 128 8.73 0.95 -19.22
C ASN A 128 9.84 0.67 -18.19
N VAL A 129 9.44 0.36 -16.93
CA VAL A 129 10.35 0.06 -15.82
C VAL A 129 11.01 1.30 -15.19
N ILE A 130 10.97 2.46 -15.83
CA ILE A 130 11.64 3.68 -15.37
C ILE A 130 10.63 4.58 -14.64
N PRO A 131 10.84 4.91 -13.35
CA PRO A 131 10.02 5.90 -12.65
C PRO A 131 10.27 7.30 -13.22
N ASP A 132 9.20 8.10 -13.34
CA ASP A 132 9.29 9.51 -13.71
C ASP A 132 9.88 10.30 -12.54
N THR A 133 10.76 11.25 -12.83
CA THR A 133 11.35 12.14 -11.84
C THR A 133 10.34 13.17 -11.30
N ASN A 134 9.26 13.44 -12.04
CA ASN A 134 8.18 14.32 -11.59
C ASN A 134 7.20 13.53 -10.72
N VAL A 135 7.29 13.68 -9.42
CA VAL A 135 6.39 13.08 -8.45
C VAL A 135 5.24 14.02 -8.13
N ILE A 136 4.07 13.46 -7.80
CA ILE A 136 2.90 14.22 -7.35
C ILE A 136 2.78 14.02 -5.84
N TYR A 137 3.07 15.05 -5.06
CA TYR A 137 2.91 15.03 -3.62
C TYR A 137 1.57 15.64 -3.22
N VAL A 138 0.82 14.90 -2.41
CA VAL A 138 -0.45 15.32 -1.80
C VAL A 138 -0.23 15.44 -0.30
N PRO A 139 -0.12 16.65 0.25
CA PRO A 139 0.04 16.84 1.69
C PRO A 139 -1.23 16.46 2.45
N VAL A 140 -1.05 15.89 3.64
CA VAL A 140 -2.09 15.64 4.63
C VAL A 140 -1.60 16.24 5.94
N GLU A 141 -2.33 17.23 6.44
CA GLU A 141 -1.93 17.99 7.64
C GLU A 141 -2.40 17.32 8.93
N GLU A 142 -3.52 16.58 8.84
CA GLU A 142 -4.10 15.86 9.97
C GLU A 142 -3.36 14.53 10.21
N GLU A 143 -3.51 14.01 11.43
CA GLU A 143 -2.93 12.71 11.77
C GLU A 143 -3.55 11.57 10.96
N ILE A 144 -2.71 10.84 10.20
CA ILE A 144 -3.15 9.70 9.40
C ILE A 144 -3.33 8.49 10.32
N ARG A 145 -4.56 8.03 10.46
CA ARG A 145 -4.94 6.86 11.26
C ARG A 145 -4.83 5.55 10.50
N SER A 146 -5.20 5.58 9.22
CA SER A 146 -5.22 4.38 8.37
C SER A 146 -5.03 4.75 6.92
N ILE A 147 -4.56 3.78 6.15
CA ILE A 147 -4.46 3.86 4.70
C ILE A 147 -5.21 2.69 4.06
N CYS A 148 -5.80 2.91 2.91
CA CYS A 148 -6.28 1.84 2.05
C CYS A 148 -6.04 2.20 0.58
N TYR A 149 -6.06 1.19 -0.30
CA TYR A 149 -5.73 1.38 -1.71
C TYR A 149 -6.33 0.27 -2.58
N SER A 150 -6.46 0.58 -3.85
CA SER A 150 -6.83 -0.35 -4.92
C SER A 150 -5.93 -0.09 -6.15
N ASP A 151 -6.25 -0.72 -7.27
CA ASP A 151 -5.58 -0.49 -8.56
C ASP A 151 -5.79 0.94 -9.13
N LYS A 152 -6.81 1.66 -8.66
CA LYS A 152 -7.19 2.99 -9.15
C LYS A 152 -7.09 4.09 -8.13
N TYR A 153 -7.08 3.76 -6.86
CA TYR A 153 -7.23 4.74 -5.78
C TYR A 153 -6.26 4.47 -4.63
N ALA A 154 -5.84 5.56 -4.00
CA ALA A 154 -5.21 5.55 -2.69
C ALA A 154 -6.03 6.41 -1.74
N ALA A 155 -6.15 6.02 -0.48
CA ALA A 155 -6.92 6.76 0.50
C ALA A 155 -6.25 6.78 1.86
N VAL A 156 -6.54 7.84 2.59
CA VAL A 156 -6.17 8.02 4.00
C VAL A 156 -7.42 8.25 4.85
N ILE A 157 -7.42 7.69 6.04
CA ILE A 157 -8.37 8.07 7.09
C ILE A 157 -7.59 8.91 8.11
N VAL A 158 -8.12 10.07 8.38
CA VAL A 158 -7.52 11.05 9.29
C VAL A 158 -8.48 11.40 10.41
N ASP A 159 -7.96 11.98 11.49
CA ASP A 159 -8.79 12.64 12.48
C ASP A 159 -9.46 13.86 11.85
N SER A 160 -10.77 13.98 12.01
CA SER A 160 -11.52 15.08 11.42
C SER A 160 -11.71 16.23 12.42
N THR A 161 -11.67 17.44 11.90
CA THR A 161 -11.97 18.66 12.65
C THR A 161 -13.39 19.18 12.39
N SER A 162 -14.18 18.48 11.56
CA SER A 162 -15.48 18.95 11.03
C SER A 162 -16.70 18.52 11.86
N GLY A 163 -16.49 17.94 13.06
CA GLY A 163 -17.59 17.50 13.95
C GLY A 163 -17.87 16.00 13.93
N SER A 164 -17.34 15.26 12.96
CA SER A 164 -17.22 13.80 12.98
C SER A 164 -15.83 13.41 13.43
N PRO A 165 -15.61 12.27 14.12
CA PRO A 165 -14.28 11.88 14.60
C PRO A 165 -13.30 11.57 13.47
N TYR A 166 -13.77 11.12 12.30
CA TYR A 166 -12.93 10.67 11.20
C TYR A 166 -13.35 11.28 9.86
N ARG A 167 -12.35 11.45 8.98
CA ARG A 167 -12.54 11.77 7.57
C ARG A 167 -11.74 10.79 6.70
N LEU A 168 -12.39 10.23 5.69
CA LEU A 168 -11.79 9.39 4.66
C LEU A 168 -11.63 10.22 3.38
N ASP A 169 -10.40 10.46 2.97
CA ASP A 169 -10.04 11.15 1.73
C ASP A 169 -9.52 10.15 0.70
N VAL A 170 -10.09 10.13 -0.49
CA VAL A 170 -9.74 9.23 -1.60
C VAL A 170 -9.15 10.02 -2.75
N TYR A 171 -8.05 9.53 -3.29
CA TYR A 171 -7.31 10.12 -4.40
C TYR A 171 -7.17 9.14 -5.56
N ASN A 172 -7.26 9.62 -6.79
CA ASN A 172 -6.93 8.82 -7.97
C ASN A 172 -5.40 8.74 -8.17
N THR A 173 -4.97 8.02 -9.20
CA THR A 173 -3.55 7.83 -9.54
C THR A 173 -2.82 9.12 -9.98
N ASP A 174 -3.56 10.17 -10.31
CA ASP A 174 -3.01 11.51 -10.60
C ASP A 174 -2.94 12.41 -9.34
N GLY A 175 -3.17 11.85 -8.15
CA GLY A 175 -3.16 12.60 -6.90
C GLY A 175 -4.34 13.56 -6.71
N LYS A 176 -5.39 13.47 -7.56
CA LYS A 176 -6.57 14.32 -7.43
C LYS A 176 -7.55 13.69 -6.44
N LYS A 177 -8.04 14.50 -5.50
CA LYS A 177 -9.08 14.06 -4.56
C LYS A 177 -10.38 13.76 -5.32
N VAL A 178 -10.86 12.52 -5.17
CA VAL A 178 -12.08 12.01 -5.80
C VAL A 178 -13.27 12.23 -4.88
N THR A 179 -13.09 11.92 -3.59
CA THR A 179 -14.14 12.08 -2.58
C THR A 179 -13.56 12.31 -1.21
N SER A 180 -14.39 12.84 -0.33
CA SER A 180 -14.11 13.07 1.08
C SER A 180 -15.38 12.73 1.87
N ILE A 181 -15.28 11.84 2.86
CA ILE A 181 -16.41 11.35 3.65
C ILE A 181 -16.10 11.51 5.12
N ASP A 182 -16.86 12.35 5.80
CA ASP A 182 -16.85 12.44 7.25
C ASP A 182 -17.73 11.32 7.83
N PHE A 183 -17.23 10.63 8.85
CA PHE A 183 -17.97 9.53 9.46
C PHE A 183 -17.69 9.38 10.95
N ASP A 184 -18.70 8.84 11.64
CA ASP A 184 -18.62 8.44 13.05
C ASP A 184 -18.90 6.93 13.12
N TYR A 185 -17.84 6.15 12.96
CA TYR A 185 -17.90 4.69 13.01
C TYR A 185 -16.56 4.14 13.51
N ALA A 186 -16.59 3.42 14.61
CA ALA A 186 -15.41 2.75 15.18
C ALA A 186 -15.02 1.56 14.31
N TYR A 187 -14.14 1.77 13.36
CA TYR A 187 -13.64 0.75 12.44
C TYR A 187 -12.34 0.11 12.94
N THR A 188 -12.09 -1.13 12.57
CA THR A 188 -10.81 -1.83 12.74
C THR A 188 -10.12 -2.10 11.41
N GLY A 189 -10.87 -2.04 10.31
CA GLY A 189 -10.34 -2.20 8.96
C GLY A 189 -11.06 -1.34 7.94
N ALA A 190 -10.29 -0.94 6.91
CA ALA A 190 -10.77 -0.18 5.78
C ALA A 190 -10.20 -0.75 4.48
N LEU A 191 -11.00 -0.80 3.43
CA LEU A 191 -10.56 -1.23 2.10
C LEU A 191 -11.32 -0.52 0.99
N ILE A 192 -10.68 -0.44 -0.19
CA ILE A 192 -11.30 0.00 -1.43
C ILE A 192 -11.44 -1.20 -2.35
N ASP A 193 -12.63 -1.43 -2.87
CA ASP A 193 -12.90 -2.47 -3.85
C ASP A 193 -13.74 -1.91 -5.00
N GLY A 194 -13.11 -1.77 -6.17
CA GLY A 194 -13.71 -1.04 -7.29
C GLY A 194 -14.05 0.39 -6.88
N ASP A 195 -15.33 0.73 -6.95
CA ASP A 195 -15.86 2.05 -6.60
C ASP A 195 -16.53 2.07 -5.20
N ARG A 196 -16.18 1.12 -4.34
CA ARG A 196 -16.72 0.99 -2.98
C ARG A 196 -15.64 1.21 -1.93
N LEU A 197 -16.00 1.94 -0.91
CA LEU A 197 -15.25 2.13 0.32
C LEU A 197 -15.92 1.29 1.40
N ILE A 198 -15.19 0.39 2.02
CA ILE A 198 -15.72 -0.54 3.00
C ILE A 198 -14.98 -0.31 4.31
N LEU A 199 -15.72 0.10 5.34
CA LEU A 199 -15.26 0.20 6.72
C LEU A 199 -15.89 -0.94 7.52
N TYR A 200 -15.12 -1.60 8.36
CA TYR A 200 -15.64 -2.71 9.17
C TYR A 200 -14.94 -2.81 10.52
N ASN A 201 -15.61 -3.43 11.45
CA ASN A 201 -15.08 -3.93 12.70
C ASN A 201 -15.54 -5.39 12.92
N GLU A 202 -15.37 -5.92 14.12
CA GLU A 202 -15.74 -7.31 14.42
C GLU A 202 -17.25 -7.59 14.34
N GLU A 203 -18.09 -6.55 14.48
CA GLU A 203 -19.54 -6.69 14.65
C GLU A 203 -20.35 -6.18 13.44
N SER A 204 -19.77 -5.31 12.61
CA SER A 204 -20.52 -4.61 11.57
C SER A 204 -19.66 -4.13 10.41
N CYS A 205 -20.30 -3.68 9.34
CA CYS A 205 -19.63 -2.91 8.28
C CYS A 205 -20.52 -1.80 7.72
N ARG A 206 -19.85 -0.80 7.17
CA ARG A 206 -20.47 0.27 6.36
C ARG A 206 -19.82 0.30 4.98
N VAL A 207 -20.63 0.44 3.95
CA VAL A 207 -20.16 0.53 2.57
C VAL A 207 -20.63 1.84 1.98
N TYR A 208 -19.69 2.60 1.43
CA TYR A 208 -19.95 3.85 0.73
C TYR A 208 -19.57 3.70 -0.74
N ASN A 209 -20.26 4.42 -1.61
CA ASN A 209 -19.80 4.68 -2.97
C ASN A 209 -18.76 5.82 -2.98
N LEU A 210 -18.04 5.97 -4.09
CA LEU A 210 -17.11 7.09 -4.28
C LEU A 210 -17.80 8.47 -4.38
N ASP A 211 -19.12 8.52 -4.54
CA ASP A 211 -19.90 9.77 -4.44
C ASP A 211 -20.19 10.18 -2.98
N GLY A 212 -19.75 9.39 -1.99
CA GLY A 212 -19.93 9.64 -0.57
C GLY A 212 -21.23 9.10 0.03
N HIS A 213 -22.13 8.49 -0.78
CA HIS A 213 -23.37 7.94 -0.27
C HIS A 213 -23.16 6.60 0.41
N GLU A 214 -23.73 6.42 1.61
CA GLU A 214 -23.78 5.14 2.29
C GLU A 214 -24.72 4.20 1.52
N LYS A 215 -24.15 3.09 1.05
CA LYS A 215 -24.85 2.04 0.29
C LYS A 215 -25.37 0.93 1.16
N PHE A 216 -24.66 0.64 2.23
CA PHE A 216 -24.98 -0.47 3.14
C PHE A 216 -24.45 -0.19 4.55
N ASN A 217 -25.25 -0.56 5.52
CA ASN A 217 -24.91 -0.53 6.93
C ASN A 217 -25.51 -1.78 7.57
N GLY A 218 -24.68 -2.71 7.99
CA GLY A 218 -25.15 -4.00 8.48
C GLY A 218 -24.29 -4.57 9.60
N GLN A 219 -24.95 -5.36 10.46
CA GLN A 219 -24.32 -6.10 11.53
C GLN A 219 -24.01 -7.52 11.09
N PHE A 220 -22.97 -8.10 11.66
CA PHE A 220 -22.62 -9.50 11.51
C PHE A 220 -23.26 -10.34 12.61
N ASP A 221 -23.56 -11.59 12.31
CA ASP A 221 -24.09 -12.58 13.27
C ASP A 221 -22.98 -13.42 13.93
N TYR A 222 -21.72 -13.04 13.70
CA TYR A 222 -20.51 -13.63 14.31
C TYR A 222 -19.36 -12.62 14.28
N SER A 223 -18.32 -12.82 15.10
CA SER A 223 -17.14 -11.96 15.12
C SER A 223 -16.33 -12.09 13.83
N VAL A 224 -16.11 -10.95 13.14
CA VAL A 224 -15.44 -10.87 11.84
C VAL A 224 -14.05 -10.26 12.01
N SER A 225 -13.03 -10.93 11.50
CA SER A 225 -11.65 -10.45 11.49
C SER A 225 -11.19 -9.97 10.11
N LEU A 226 -11.88 -10.39 9.04
CA LEU A 226 -11.53 -10.05 7.67
C LEU A 226 -12.76 -9.83 6.80
N VAL A 227 -12.74 -8.74 6.04
CA VAL A 227 -13.73 -8.45 4.98
C VAL A 227 -13.02 -8.32 3.64
N ARG A 228 -13.59 -8.89 2.59
CA ARG A 228 -13.13 -8.78 1.20
C ARG A 228 -14.33 -8.65 0.26
N ALA A 229 -14.06 -8.25 -0.98
CA ALA A 229 -15.07 -8.28 -2.04
C ALA A 229 -15.57 -9.71 -2.26
N GLY A 230 -16.87 -9.87 -2.44
CA GLY A 230 -17.50 -11.13 -2.81
C GLY A 230 -17.35 -11.44 -4.31
N LYS A 231 -17.90 -12.59 -4.73
CA LYS A 231 -17.91 -12.98 -6.17
C LYS A 231 -18.61 -11.95 -7.04
N ASN A 232 -19.74 -11.44 -6.56
CA ASN A 232 -20.39 -10.29 -7.18
C ASN A 232 -19.86 -9.01 -6.53
N ARG A 233 -18.76 -8.49 -7.09
CA ARG A 233 -18.04 -7.33 -6.56
C ARG A 233 -18.91 -6.11 -6.27
N THR A 234 -20.05 -5.98 -6.95
CA THR A 234 -20.93 -4.84 -6.74
C THR A 234 -21.94 -5.04 -5.60
N ASN A 235 -22.26 -6.29 -5.26
CA ASN A 235 -23.41 -6.59 -4.38
C ASN A 235 -23.11 -7.60 -3.28
N SER A 236 -21.87 -8.10 -3.14
CA SER A 236 -21.55 -9.04 -2.05
C SER A 236 -20.20 -8.75 -1.41
N LEU A 237 -20.05 -9.21 -0.17
CA LEU A 237 -18.81 -9.23 0.60
C LEU A 237 -18.56 -10.65 1.10
N ILE A 238 -17.30 -11.04 1.16
CA ILE A 238 -16.84 -12.21 1.91
C ILE A 238 -16.37 -11.71 3.28
N THR A 239 -16.91 -12.29 4.33
CA THR A 239 -16.56 -12.02 5.71
C THR A 239 -16.02 -13.29 6.35
N ALA A 240 -14.93 -13.20 7.09
CA ALA A 240 -14.32 -14.32 7.77
C ALA A 240 -14.02 -14.00 9.23
N GLY A 241 -14.38 -14.91 10.11
CA GLY A 241 -14.00 -14.97 11.52
C GLY A 241 -13.06 -16.15 11.78
N SER A 242 -12.90 -16.56 13.05
CA SER A 242 -12.02 -17.67 13.44
C SER A 242 -12.49 -19.02 12.90
N GLU A 243 -13.80 -19.25 12.85
CA GLU A 243 -14.40 -20.55 12.50
C GLU A 243 -15.37 -20.48 11.32
N VAL A 244 -15.77 -19.28 10.91
CA VAL A 244 -16.83 -19.05 9.94
C VAL A 244 -16.36 -18.15 8.82
N MET A 245 -16.68 -18.52 7.58
CA MET A 245 -16.54 -17.67 6.40
C MET A 245 -17.87 -17.68 5.64
N LYS A 246 -18.41 -16.51 5.37
CA LYS A 246 -19.68 -16.34 4.65
C LYS A 246 -19.55 -15.33 3.53
N GLU A 247 -20.35 -15.48 2.49
CA GLU A 247 -20.63 -14.44 1.53
C GLU A 247 -21.96 -13.79 1.89
N ILE A 248 -21.96 -12.48 2.12
CA ILE A 248 -23.14 -11.68 2.44
C ILE A 248 -23.52 -10.81 1.25
N ASN A 249 -24.82 -10.68 0.99
CA ASN A 249 -25.34 -9.80 -0.06
C ASN A 249 -25.66 -8.41 0.52
N LEU A 250 -25.19 -7.39 -0.17
CA LEU A 250 -25.50 -5.98 0.11
C LEU A 250 -26.83 -5.64 -0.57
N ARG A 251 -27.91 -5.67 0.19
CA ARG A 251 -29.26 -5.31 -0.30
C ARG A 251 -29.84 -4.19 0.54
#